data_861bef04aaaf33d52f0a35f493f43201
#
_entry.id   861bef04aaaf33d52f0a35f493f43201
#
_cell.length_a   1.000
_cell.length_b   1.000
_cell.length_c   1.000
_cell.angle_alpha   90.00
_cell.angle_beta   90.00
_cell.angle_gamma   90.00
#
_symmetry.space_group_name_H-M   'P 1'
#
loop_
_entity.id
_entity.type
_entity.pdbx_description
1 polymer ?
#
loop_
_entity_poly.entity_id
_entity_poly.type
_entity_poly.pdbx_seq_one_letter_code
_entity_poly.pdbx_strand_id
1 'polypeptide(L)'
;MNEAFFAEHGRRQRVFCASLADVFDNEVPGLWRQHLMSLVAKTPNLDWLFLTKRIGNARKMLTEACMHDGLLLTADDQYRPPANLWIGATITSQAEADRDIPKLLATPAAKRFLSMEPLLGPVNLTGLWRHWNASSCEPGELPELMIDWVIVGGESGPGARPMH
;
A
#
# COMPACT_ATOMS: atom_id res chain seq x y z
N MET A 1 -14.91 -9.78 16.76
CA MET A 1 -13.87 -10.62 16.11
C MET A 1 -12.50 -9.93 16.11
N ASN A 2 -12.37 -8.70 15.60
CA ASN A 2 -11.09 -7.96 15.58
C ASN A 2 -10.57 -7.55 16.97
N GLU A 3 -11.44 -7.21 17.92
CA GLU A 3 -11.04 -6.87 19.29
C GLU A 3 -10.47 -8.07 20.04
N ALA A 4 -11.08 -9.25 19.87
CA ALA A 4 -10.62 -10.48 20.50
C ALA A 4 -9.21 -10.85 20.02
N PHE A 5 -8.95 -10.76 18.72
CA PHE A 5 -7.63 -11.03 18.15
C PHE A 5 -6.58 -10.05 18.69
N PHE A 6 -6.93 -8.76 18.77
CA PHE A 6 -6.02 -7.74 19.28
C PHE A 6 -5.69 -7.97 20.77
N ALA A 7 -6.71 -8.33 21.58
CA ALA A 7 -6.53 -8.63 22.99
C ALA A 7 -5.63 -9.86 23.20
N GLU A 8 -5.76 -10.88 22.35
CA GLU A 8 -4.98 -12.13 22.45
C GLU A 8 -3.54 -11.97 21.97
N HIS A 9 -3.33 -11.22 20.87
CA HIS A 9 -2.04 -11.21 20.18
C HIS A 9 -1.27 -9.88 20.29
N GLY A 10 -1.85 -8.83 20.87
CA GLY A 10 -1.23 -7.50 20.99
C GLY A 10 -0.97 -6.79 19.67
N ARG A 11 -1.57 -7.25 18.57
CA ARG A 11 -1.41 -6.69 17.21
C ARG A 11 -2.70 -6.74 16.42
N ARG A 12 -2.84 -5.88 15.42
CA ARG A 12 -3.97 -5.92 14.49
C ARG A 12 -3.90 -7.15 13.60
N GLN A 13 -5.07 -7.70 13.28
CA GLN A 13 -5.19 -8.75 12.28
C GLN A 13 -5.10 -8.13 10.89
N ARG A 14 -4.28 -8.71 10.01
CA ARG A 14 -4.13 -8.26 8.63
C ARG A 14 -5.24 -8.83 7.75
N VAL A 15 -5.84 -7.97 6.95
CA VAL A 15 -6.88 -8.31 5.96
C VAL A 15 -6.39 -7.91 4.58
N PHE A 16 -6.12 -8.88 3.73
CA PHE A 16 -5.78 -8.64 2.34
C PHE A 16 -7.08 -8.35 1.57
N CYS A 17 -7.24 -7.14 1.08
CA CYS A 17 -8.46 -6.71 0.43
C CYS A 17 -8.35 -6.84 -1.09
N ALA A 18 -9.41 -7.38 -1.72
CA ALA A 18 -9.55 -7.51 -3.17
C ALA A 18 -8.39 -8.31 -3.82
N SER A 19 -8.03 -9.46 -3.24
CA SER A 19 -6.96 -10.33 -3.77
C SER A 19 -7.18 -10.82 -5.21
N LEU A 20 -8.42 -10.86 -5.68
CA LEU A 20 -8.81 -11.22 -7.05
C LEU A 20 -9.37 -10.05 -7.86
N ALA A 21 -9.30 -8.83 -7.32
CA ALA A 21 -9.77 -7.60 -7.94
C ALA A 21 -8.79 -6.46 -7.63
N ASP A 22 -9.05 -5.27 -8.14
CA ASP A 22 -8.23 -4.09 -7.85
C ASP A 22 -9.13 -2.95 -7.38
N VAL A 23 -8.92 -2.48 -6.16
CA VAL A 23 -9.70 -1.36 -5.56
C VAL A 23 -9.62 -0.09 -6.40
N PHE A 24 -8.50 0.09 -7.11
CA PHE A 24 -8.22 1.27 -7.92
C PHE A 24 -8.45 1.05 -9.41
N ASP A 25 -9.25 0.03 -9.77
CA ASP A 25 -9.72 -0.12 -11.13
C ASP A 25 -10.70 1.00 -11.50
N ASN A 26 -10.60 1.49 -12.74
CA ASN A 26 -11.47 2.54 -13.25
C ASN A 26 -12.94 2.09 -13.38
N GLU A 27 -13.17 0.78 -13.54
CA GLU A 27 -14.51 0.21 -13.66
C GLU A 27 -15.22 0.04 -12.30
N VAL A 28 -14.48 0.11 -11.18
CA VAL A 28 -15.08 0.05 -9.85
C VAL A 28 -15.81 1.36 -9.55
N PRO A 29 -17.11 1.30 -9.20
CA PRO A 29 -17.87 2.50 -8.85
C PRO A 29 -17.26 3.24 -7.66
N GLY A 30 -17.19 4.58 -7.73
CA GLY A 30 -16.66 5.41 -6.65
C GLY A 30 -17.36 5.20 -5.30
N LEU A 31 -18.69 4.96 -5.33
CA LEU A 31 -19.48 4.67 -4.14
C LEU A 31 -18.99 3.42 -3.38
N TRP A 32 -18.53 2.40 -4.09
CA TRP A 32 -17.99 1.18 -3.45
C TRP A 32 -16.70 1.47 -2.71
N ARG A 33 -15.84 2.33 -3.29
CA ARG A 33 -14.62 2.79 -2.60
C ARG A 33 -14.94 3.62 -1.35
N GLN A 34 -15.97 4.45 -1.40
CA GLN A 34 -16.45 5.22 -0.23
C GLN A 34 -16.91 4.28 0.89
N HIS A 35 -17.74 3.29 0.56
CA HIS A 35 -18.18 2.28 1.54
C HIS A 35 -17.00 1.49 2.11
N LEU A 36 -16.04 1.12 1.28
CA LEU A 36 -14.84 0.41 1.73
C LEU A 36 -14.00 1.28 2.67
N MET A 37 -13.78 2.57 2.36
CA MET A 37 -13.03 3.48 3.22
C MET A 37 -13.76 3.74 4.54
N SER A 38 -15.09 3.85 4.52
CA SER A 38 -15.91 3.91 5.74
C SER A 38 -15.75 2.65 6.60
N LEU A 39 -15.68 1.46 5.98
CA LEU A 39 -15.44 0.20 6.69
C LEU A 39 -14.04 0.16 7.31
N VAL A 40 -13.00 0.59 6.57
CA VAL A 40 -11.63 0.70 7.08
C VAL A 40 -11.59 1.58 8.34
N ALA A 41 -12.22 2.76 8.29
CA ALA A 41 -12.27 3.69 9.40
C ALA A 41 -13.03 3.12 10.63
N LYS A 42 -14.10 2.35 10.41
CA LYS A 42 -14.90 1.71 11.47
C LYS A 42 -14.26 0.46 12.08
N THR A 43 -13.17 -0.02 11.53
CA THR A 43 -12.49 -1.25 12.00
C THR A 43 -11.04 -0.98 12.36
N PRO A 44 -10.76 -0.13 13.37
CA PRO A 44 -9.41 0.32 13.71
C PRO A 44 -8.46 -0.79 14.19
N ASN A 45 -9.00 -1.95 14.59
CA ASN A 45 -8.22 -3.11 15.04
C ASN A 45 -7.89 -4.11 13.91
N LEU A 46 -8.20 -3.76 12.65
CA LEU A 46 -7.75 -4.50 11.47
C LEU A 46 -6.72 -3.67 10.70
N ASP A 47 -5.67 -4.29 10.19
CA ASP A 47 -4.80 -3.69 9.18
C ASP A 47 -5.30 -4.10 7.80
N TRP A 48 -5.74 -3.13 7.01
CA TRP A 48 -6.26 -3.33 5.66
C TRP A 48 -5.15 -3.18 4.63
N LEU A 49 -4.86 -4.24 3.89
CA LEU A 49 -3.83 -4.28 2.86
C LEU A 49 -4.48 -4.18 1.48
N PHE A 50 -4.32 -3.03 0.84
CA PHE A 50 -4.78 -2.80 -0.53
C PHE A 50 -3.62 -2.97 -1.50
N LEU A 51 -3.62 -4.07 -2.25
CA LEU A 51 -2.65 -4.30 -3.31
C LEU A 51 -3.22 -3.85 -4.65
N THR A 52 -2.41 -3.17 -5.45
CA THR A 52 -2.84 -2.69 -6.76
C THR A 52 -1.76 -2.81 -7.83
N LYS A 53 -2.18 -3.04 -9.07
CA LYS A 53 -1.39 -2.84 -10.29
C LYS A 53 -1.61 -1.45 -10.90
N ARG A 54 -2.51 -0.65 -10.31
CA ARG A 54 -2.94 0.66 -10.79
C ARG A 54 -2.60 1.77 -9.79
N ILE A 55 -1.39 1.74 -9.23
CA ILE A 55 -0.97 2.67 -8.17
C ILE A 55 -1.09 4.14 -8.59
N GLY A 56 -1.00 4.44 -9.89
CA GLY A 56 -1.19 5.80 -10.41
C GLY A 56 -2.60 6.37 -10.17
N ASN A 57 -3.61 5.52 -9.95
CA ASN A 57 -4.98 5.94 -9.65
C ASN A 57 -5.20 6.14 -8.14
N ALA A 58 -4.39 5.49 -7.30
CA ALA A 58 -4.68 5.32 -5.87
C ALA A 58 -4.87 6.65 -5.15
N ARG A 59 -3.94 7.59 -5.29
CA ARG A 59 -4.01 8.88 -4.60
C ARG A 59 -5.29 9.64 -4.91
N LYS A 60 -5.62 9.77 -6.21
CA LYS A 60 -6.82 10.47 -6.65
C LYS A 60 -8.09 9.79 -6.12
N MET A 61 -8.20 8.47 -6.33
CA MET A 61 -9.39 7.70 -5.95
C MET A 61 -9.60 7.62 -4.43
N LEU A 62 -8.52 7.59 -3.64
CA LEU A 62 -8.61 7.68 -2.18
C LEU A 62 -9.11 9.05 -1.72
N THR A 63 -8.56 10.12 -2.30
CA THR A 63 -9.03 11.48 -2.00
C THR A 63 -10.51 11.64 -2.30
N GLU A 64 -10.93 11.22 -3.50
CA GLU A 64 -12.35 11.27 -3.92
C GLU A 64 -13.26 10.44 -3.00
N ALA A 65 -12.83 9.25 -2.60
CA ALA A 65 -13.60 8.39 -1.70
C ALA A 65 -13.77 8.99 -0.30
N CYS A 66 -12.81 9.77 0.18
CA CYS A 66 -12.80 10.34 1.52
C CYS A 66 -13.48 11.72 1.60
N MET A 67 -13.53 12.47 0.50
CA MET A 67 -14.18 13.77 0.46
C MET A 67 -15.69 13.73 0.81
N HIS A 68 -16.34 12.62 0.54
CA HIS A 68 -17.78 12.48 0.73
C HIS A 68 -18.20 12.40 2.21
N ASP A 69 -17.38 11.83 3.07
CA ASP A 69 -17.73 11.59 4.48
C ASP A 69 -17.04 12.56 5.46
N GLY A 70 -16.15 13.42 4.99
CA GLY A 70 -15.36 14.36 5.83
C GLY A 70 -14.46 13.68 6.86
N LEU A 71 -14.38 12.35 6.82
CA LEU A 71 -13.82 11.52 7.87
C LEU A 71 -12.28 11.45 7.87
N LEU A 72 -11.64 11.83 6.78
CA LEU A 72 -10.21 11.62 6.57
C LEU A 72 -9.52 12.81 5.89
N LEU A 73 -10.08 14.00 6.05
CA LEU A 73 -9.47 15.24 5.57
C LEU A 73 -8.81 15.99 6.74
N THR A 74 -7.68 16.60 6.47
CA THR A 74 -7.07 17.60 7.34
C THR A 74 -7.83 18.92 7.23
N ALA A 75 -7.50 19.90 8.09
CA ALA A 75 -8.09 21.24 8.03
C ALA A 75 -7.87 21.97 6.69
N ASP A 76 -6.90 21.50 5.90
CA ASP A 76 -6.52 22.02 4.57
C ASP A 76 -7.06 21.12 3.43
N ASP A 77 -8.11 20.34 3.69
CA ASP A 77 -8.74 19.41 2.71
C ASP A 77 -7.76 18.39 2.09
N GLN A 78 -6.68 18.05 2.80
CA GLN A 78 -5.76 17.01 2.36
C GLN A 78 -6.20 15.65 2.88
N TYR A 79 -6.14 14.64 2.02
CA TYR A 79 -6.40 13.26 2.43
C TYR A 79 -5.40 12.81 3.49
N ARG A 80 -5.90 12.38 4.63
CA ARG A 80 -5.13 11.73 5.69
C ARG A 80 -5.45 10.25 5.73
N PRO A 81 -4.48 9.36 5.52
CA PRO A 81 -4.73 7.93 5.58
C PRO A 81 -5.09 7.47 6.99
N PRO A 82 -6.04 6.54 7.15
CA PRO A 82 -6.26 5.89 8.44
C PRO A 82 -5.02 5.11 8.86
N ALA A 83 -4.75 5.07 10.16
CA ALA A 83 -3.58 4.41 10.74
C ALA A 83 -3.52 2.88 10.51
N ASN A 84 -4.57 2.31 9.95
CA ASN A 84 -4.72 0.89 9.66
C ASN A 84 -4.83 0.60 8.16
N LEU A 85 -4.58 1.58 7.28
CA LEU A 85 -4.56 1.40 5.83
C LEU A 85 -3.13 1.26 5.32
N TRP A 86 -2.83 0.11 4.73
CA TRP A 86 -1.59 -0.19 4.05
C TRP A 86 -1.83 -0.25 2.55
N ILE A 87 -0.95 0.38 1.78
CA ILE A 87 -1.05 0.37 0.31
C ILE A 87 0.19 -0.29 -0.28
N GLY A 88 -0.04 -1.22 -1.20
CA GLY A 88 1.00 -1.94 -1.89
C GLY A 88 0.87 -1.85 -3.40
N ALA A 89 2.00 -1.94 -4.09
CA ALA A 89 2.06 -2.06 -5.53
C ALA A 89 2.62 -3.42 -5.93
N THR A 90 2.06 -4.00 -6.99
CA THR A 90 2.64 -5.18 -7.63
C THR A 90 3.79 -4.75 -8.52
N ILE A 91 4.96 -5.38 -8.34
CA ILE A 91 6.18 -5.11 -9.09
C ILE A 91 6.75 -6.45 -9.57
N THR A 92 6.79 -6.67 -10.86
CA THR A 92 7.29 -7.92 -11.46
C THR A 92 8.59 -7.74 -12.23
N SER A 93 8.98 -6.49 -12.50
CA SER A 93 10.15 -6.13 -13.31
C SER A 93 10.73 -4.79 -12.87
N GLN A 94 11.97 -4.52 -13.30
CA GLN A 94 12.63 -3.23 -13.03
C GLN A 94 11.84 -2.05 -13.63
N ALA A 95 11.30 -2.21 -14.83
CA ALA A 95 10.51 -1.15 -15.48
C ALA A 95 9.25 -0.77 -14.67
N GLU A 96 8.61 -1.74 -14.03
CA GLU A 96 7.50 -1.49 -13.12
C GLU A 96 7.98 -0.83 -11.83
N ALA A 97 9.11 -1.26 -11.27
CA ALA A 97 9.69 -0.64 -10.10
C ALA A 97 9.98 0.85 -10.33
N ASP A 98 10.65 1.18 -11.41
CA ASP A 98 11.02 2.55 -11.76
C ASP A 98 9.80 3.45 -12.02
N ARG A 99 8.74 2.87 -12.60
CA ARG A 99 7.49 3.59 -12.92
C ARG A 99 6.56 3.77 -11.72
N ASP A 100 6.41 2.76 -10.90
CA ASP A 100 5.29 2.67 -9.94
C ASP A 100 5.71 2.90 -8.49
N ILE A 101 6.94 2.61 -8.10
CA ILE A 101 7.41 2.89 -6.74
C ILE A 101 7.34 4.40 -6.41
N PRO A 102 7.76 5.32 -7.28
CA PRO A 102 7.60 6.75 -6.98
C PRO A 102 6.14 7.17 -6.75
N LYS A 103 5.18 6.55 -7.47
CA LYS A 103 3.75 6.83 -7.28
C LYS A 103 3.24 6.25 -5.96
N LEU A 104 3.72 5.06 -5.57
CA LEU A 104 3.40 4.48 -4.27
C LEU A 104 3.91 5.37 -3.13
N LEU A 105 5.13 5.87 -3.23
CA LEU A 105 5.72 6.77 -2.24
C LEU A 105 4.96 8.11 -2.15
N ALA A 106 4.45 8.61 -3.27
CA ALA A 106 3.63 9.81 -3.31
C ALA A 106 2.18 9.60 -2.83
N THR A 107 1.76 8.34 -2.63
CA THR A 107 0.41 8.02 -2.13
C THR A 107 0.41 7.98 -0.61
N PRO A 108 -0.40 8.81 0.07
CA PRO A 108 -0.49 8.77 1.53
C PRO A 108 -1.05 7.43 2.02
N ALA A 109 -0.32 6.78 2.92
CA ALA A 109 -0.69 5.51 3.54
C ALA A 109 -0.02 5.40 4.91
N ALA A 110 -0.61 4.63 5.84
CA ALA A 110 0.02 4.35 7.11
C ALA A 110 1.28 3.50 6.95
N LYS A 111 1.22 2.54 6.00
CA LYS A 111 2.35 1.72 5.57
C LYS A 111 2.29 1.45 4.09
N ARG A 112 3.47 1.24 3.49
CA ARG A 112 3.63 0.92 2.07
C ARG A 112 4.35 -0.41 1.91
N PHE A 113 3.88 -1.22 0.95
CA PHE A 113 4.51 -2.50 0.68
C PHE A 113 4.63 -2.79 -0.82
N LEU A 114 5.54 -3.70 -1.16
CA LEU A 114 5.67 -4.22 -2.52
C LEU A 114 5.24 -5.69 -2.51
N SER A 115 4.49 -6.11 -3.53
CA SER A 115 4.27 -7.50 -3.87
C SER A 115 5.01 -7.79 -5.16
N MET A 116 6.13 -8.50 -5.05
CA MET A 116 6.98 -8.89 -6.16
C MET A 116 6.67 -10.35 -6.52
N GLU A 117 5.42 -10.57 -6.92
CA GLU A 117 4.87 -11.88 -7.26
C GLU A 117 4.04 -11.81 -8.54
N PRO A 118 4.45 -12.54 -9.59
CA PRO A 118 5.71 -13.29 -9.70
C PRO A 118 6.91 -12.38 -9.96
N LEU A 119 8.05 -12.68 -9.35
CA LEU A 119 9.31 -12.01 -9.69
C LEU A 119 9.88 -12.61 -10.97
N LEU A 120 9.83 -11.85 -12.07
CA LEU A 120 10.16 -12.33 -13.43
C LEU A 120 11.61 -12.01 -13.86
N GLY A 121 12.35 -11.31 -13.03
CA GLY A 121 13.73 -10.93 -13.29
C GLY A 121 14.32 -10.15 -12.12
N PRO A 122 15.61 -9.82 -12.17
CA PRO A 122 16.24 -9.03 -11.12
C PRO A 122 15.62 -7.64 -11.04
N VAL A 123 15.33 -7.19 -9.81
CA VAL A 123 14.85 -5.83 -9.53
C VAL A 123 15.79 -5.19 -8.51
N ASN A 124 16.37 -4.08 -8.91
CA ASN A 124 17.25 -3.29 -8.07
C ASN A 124 16.44 -2.24 -7.31
N LEU A 125 16.36 -2.39 -6.01
CA LEU A 125 15.67 -1.46 -5.11
C LEU A 125 16.62 -0.45 -4.44
N THR A 126 17.92 -0.49 -4.74
CA THR A 126 18.92 0.42 -4.10
C THR A 126 18.66 1.89 -4.37
N GLY A 127 17.96 2.22 -5.45
CA GLY A 127 17.51 3.59 -5.74
C GLY A 127 16.53 4.16 -4.71
N LEU A 128 15.82 3.31 -3.96
CA LEU A 128 14.95 3.72 -2.87
C LEU A 128 15.73 4.25 -1.67
N TRP A 129 17.01 3.86 -1.55
CA TRP A 129 17.93 4.32 -0.52
C TRP A 129 18.68 5.61 -0.92
N ARG A 130 18.59 6.05 -2.18
CA ARG A 130 19.33 7.23 -2.69
C ARG A 130 18.79 8.57 -2.18
N HIS A 131 17.60 8.62 -1.61
CA HIS A 131 17.14 9.78 -0.87
C HIS A 131 17.75 9.86 0.54
N TRP A 132 18.57 8.88 0.92
CA TRP A 132 19.50 9.01 2.02
C TRP A 132 20.68 9.90 1.59
N ASN A 133 20.52 11.17 1.75
CA ASN A 133 21.66 12.06 1.78
C ASN A 133 22.21 12.03 3.21
N ALA A 134 23.28 11.26 3.42
CA ALA A 134 23.97 11.15 4.72
C ALA A 134 24.43 12.51 5.28
N SER A 135 24.38 13.56 4.47
CA SER A 135 24.72 14.94 4.84
C SER A 135 23.54 15.75 5.38
N SER A 136 22.32 15.25 5.34
CA SER A 136 21.11 15.97 5.78
C SER A 136 20.37 15.32 6.95
N CYS A 137 20.85 14.16 7.46
CA CYS A 137 20.27 13.55 8.66
C CYS A 137 21.02 14.04 9.90
N GLU A 138 20.30 14.57 10.85
CA GLU A 138 20.81 14.82 12.19
C GLU A 138 21.21 13.48 12.86
N PRO A 139 22.26 13.46 13.72
CA PRO A 139 22.67 12.25 14.42
C PRO A 139 21.53 11.71 15.29
N GLY A 140 20.94 10.59 14.90
CA GLY A 140 19.83 9.94 15.62
C GLY A 140 18.51 9.85 14.82
N GLU A 141 18.38 10.51 13.69
CA GLU A 141 17.29 10.29 12.76
C GLU A 141 17.55 9.02 11.94
N LEU A 142 16.77 7.98 12.19
CA LEU A 142 16.70 6.86 11.28
C LEU A 142 15.99 7.33 10.00
N PRO A 143 16.51 7.02 8.80
CA PRO A 143 15.84 7.35 7.56
C PRO A 143 14.44 6.75 7.62
N GLU A 144 13.46 7.55 7.28
CA GLU A 144 12.11 7.07 7.07
C GLU A 144 12.16 5.99 5.99
N LEU A 145 12.05 4.73 6.40
CA LEU A 145 11.97 3.61 5.47
C LEU A 145 10.76 3.83 4.60
N MET A 146 10.98 4.19 3.35
CA MET A 146 9.91 4.57 2.42
C MET A 146 9.02 3.38 2.06
N ILE A 147 9.53 2.15 2.21
CA ILE A 147 8.80 0.88 2.02
C ILE A 147 8.93 0.06 3.30
N ASP A 148 7.79 -0.27 3.91
CA ASP A 148 7.72 -0.98 5.19
C ASP A 148 7.82 -2.50 5.04
N TRP A 149 7.42 -3.05 3.88
CA TRP A 149 7.37 -4.50 3.69
C TRP A 149 7.51 -4.86 2.22
N VAL A 150 8.25 -5.94 1.95
CA VAL A 150 8.40 -6.53 0.60
C VAL A 150 8.01 -8.00 0.68
N ILE A 151 7.09 -8.41 -0.18
CA ILE A 151 6.70 -9.79 -0.41
C ILE A 151 7.36 -10.22 -1.71
N VAL A 152 8.06 -11.34 -1.69
CA VAL A 152 8.74 -11.88 -2.88
C VAL A 152 8.28 -13.31 -3.10
N GLY A 153 7.90 -13.64 -4.33
CA GLY A 153 7.48 -14.99 -4.67
C GLY A 153 7.60 -15.29 -6.16
N GLY A 154 7.65 -16.58 -6.46
CA GLY A 154 7.64 -17.08 -7.84
C GLY A 154 6.22 -17.18 -8.39
N GLU A 155 6.15 -17.48 -9.68
CA GLU A 155 4.90 -17.82 -10.34
C GLU A 155 4.38 -19.18 -9.84
N SER A 156 3.08 -19.33 -9.67
CA SER A 156 2.43 -20.55 -9.22
C SER A 156 1.56 -21.16 -10.30
N GLY A 157 1.37 -22.50 -10.24
CA GLY A 157 0.49 -23.24 -11.14
C GLY A 157 1.21 -24.01 -12.23
N PRO A 158 0.48 -24.77 -13.06
CA PRO A 158 1.05 -25.54 -14.17
C PRO A 158 1.76 -24.63 -15.18
N GLY A 159 3.01 -24.92 -15.50
CA GLY A 159 3.82 -24.11 -16.43
C GLY A 159 4.43 -22.87 -15.82
N ALA A 160 4.43 -22.74 -14.48
CA ALA A 160 5.06 -21.62 -13.77
C ALA A 160 6.54 -21.46 -14.17
N ARG A 161 6.93 -20.23 -14.43
CA ARG A 161 8.33 -19.87 -14.71
C ARG A 161 9.13 -19.87 -13.42
N PRO A 162 10.41 -20.25 -13.44
CA PRO A 162 11.25 -20.16 -12.25
C PRO A 162 11.40 -18.71 -11.81
N MET A 163 11.49 -18.52 -10.51
CA MET A 163 11.87 -17.24 -9.93
C MET A 163 13.37 -16.99 -10.16
N HIS A 164 13.72 -15.78 -10.54
CA HIS A 164 15.11 -15.35 -10.76
C HIS A 164 15.73 -14.73 -9.50
#